data_5cf77ceafb03c174a27ae521fe950ce0
#
_entry.id   5cf77ceafb03c174a27ae521fe950ce0
#
_cell.length_a   1.000
_cell.length_b   1.000
_cell.length_c   1.000
_cell.angle_alpha   90.00
_cell.angle_beta   90.00
_cell.angle_gamma   90.00
#
_symmetry.space_group_name_H-M   'P 1'
#
loop_
_entity.id
_entity.type
_entity.pdbx_description
1 polymer ?
#
loop_
_entity_poly.entity_id
_entity_poly.type
_entity_poly.pdbx_seq_one_letter_code
_entity_poly.pdbx_strand_id
1 'polypeptide(L)'
;QLPSPSAPSQTAPGRSSALDDDHVQGRAAPTSTTTAQVAAPGMQMGARSVESQDPREDEQPSVNRQSAAGPKPQDAALVEQLRSSIARLDESANKPWDERSDRMVASAYKMAVEAGFKPGDNVEVALNTPTDKLPGGMTMFVMRSGPGASPDPYANRAHMPTSEALAAAPEQQYLAANQAREIQEQTRLQELAQAQDQ
;
A
#
# COMPACT_ATOMS: atom_id res chain seq x y z
N GLN A 1 -53.80 -6.98 27.62
CA GLN A 1 -53.45 -5.70 28.25
C GLN A 1 -51.93 -5.61 28.33
N LEU A 2 -51.40 -4.75 27.47
CA LEU A 2 -49.99 -4.40 27.44
C LEU A 2 -49.82 -3.04 28.12
N PRO A 3 -48.85 -2.81 28.96
CA PRO A 3 -48.48 -1.46 29.36
C PRO A 3 -47.36 -0.96 28.43
N SER A 4 -47.59 0.22 27.90
CA SER A 4 -46.57 1.04 27.22
C SER A 4 -45.55 1.56 28.24
N PRO A 5 -44.28 1.63 27.89
CA PRO A 5 -43.33 2.43 28.65
C PRO A 5 -43.20 3.82 28.07
N SER A 6 -43.29 4.74 29.00
CA SER A 6 -43.06 6.17 28.89
C SER A 6 -41.64 6.53 28.51
N ALA A 7 -41.53 7.57 27.71
CA ALA A 7 -40.26 8.31 27.50
C ALA A 7 -39.98 9.25 28.68
N PRO A 8 -38.73 9.57 28.96
CA PRO A 8 -38.39 10.89 29.52
C PRO A 8 -37.37 11.60 28.60
N SER A 9 -37.79 12.76 28.12
CA SER A 9 -37.38 14.09 28.52
C SER A 9 -35.94 14.48 28.33
N GLN A 10 -35.80 15.38 27.42
CA GLN A 10 -34.72 16.28 27.13
C GLN A 10 -34.21 17.04 28.36
N THR A 11 -32.93 17.25 28.41
CA THR A 11 -32.34 18.40 29.08
C THR A 11 -31.03 18.80 28.38
N ALA A 12 -31.08 19.83 27.59
CA ALA A 12 -29.99 20.78 27.40
C ALA A 12 -30.33 21.95 28.34
N PRO A 13 -29.47 22.88 28.71
CA PRO A 13 -28.39 23.52 27.94
C PRO A 13 -27.13 23.85 28.76
N GLY A 14 -26.10 24.27 28.11
CA GLY A 14 -24.92 24.85 28.75
C GLY A 14 -24.11 25.65 27.75
N ARG A 15 -24.49 26.92 27.62
CA ARG A 15 -23.69 28.01 27.01
C ARG A 15 -22.51 28.35 27.90
N SER A 16 -21.42 28.78 27.28
CA SER A 16 -20.63 30.00 27.56
C SER A 16 -19.24 29.80 27.01
N SER A 17 -18.86 30.54 26.02
CA SER A 17 -18.33 31.92 26.04
C SER A 17 -16.83 31.95 26.35
N ALA A 18 -16.21 32.51 25.42
CA ALA A 18 -15.40 33.71 25.30
C ALA A 18 -13.90 33.38 25.19
N LEU A 19 -13.35 33.78 24.03
CA LEU A 19 -12.47 34.94 23.86
C LEU A 19 -11.13 34.87 24.59
N ASP A 20 -10.07 34.84 23.81
CA ASP A 20 -8.95 35.78 23.73
C ASP A 20 -7.99 35.22 22.66
N ASP A 21 -7.75 35.80 21.52
CA ASP A 21 -6.99 36.98 21.16
C ASP A 21 -5.59 37.05 21.80
N ASP A 22 -4.57 36.83 20.98
CA ASP A 22 -3.29 37.52 20.92
C ASP A 22 -2.40 36.78 19.91
N HIS A 23 -2.22 37.24 18.68
CA HIS A 23 -1.32 38.24 18.19
C HIS A 23 0.15 38.06 18.59
N VAL A 24 0.96 37.43 17.72
CA VAL A 24 2.35 37.85 17.49
C VAL A 24 2.78 37.63 16.06
N GLN A 25 3.04 38.73 15.40
CA GLN A 25 3.83 38.90 14.18
C GLN A 25 5.31 38.58 14.44
N GLY A 26 5.97 38.10 13.44
CA GLY A 26 7.45 38.03 13.40
C GLY A 26 7.91 37.19 12.23
N ARG A 27 7.93 37.68 11.03
CA ARG A 27 8.99 38.42 10.34
C ARG A 27 10.28 37.62 10.18
N ALA A 28 10.60 37.44 8.92
CA ALA A 28 11.86 37.55 8.22
C ALA A 28 12.35 36.29 7.49
N ALA A 29 12.28 36.37 6.19
CA ALA A 29 13.21 35.67 5.29
C ALA A 29 14.61 36.32 5.37
N PRO A 30 15.65 35.61 4.98
CA PRO A 30 16.52 36.20 4.00
C PRO A 30 16.77 35.32 2.77
N THR A 31 16.62 35.94 1.68
CA THR A 31 17.26 35.73 0.39
C THR A 31 18.78 35.60 0.54
N SER A 32 19.38 34.67 -0.15
CA SER A 32 20.76 34.78 -0.58
C SER A 32 20.97 34.12 -1.93
N THR A 33 20.95 34.93 -2.91
CA THR A 33 21.55 34.81 -4.24
C THR A 33 23.07 34.65 -4.09
N THR A 34 23.66 33.70 -4.78
CA THR A 34 25.03 33.83 -5.27
C THR A 34 25.22 33.05 -6.56
N THR A 35 25.30 33.79 -7.59
CA THR A 35 25.84 33.53 -8.92
C THR A 35 27.35 33.33 -8.83
N ALA A 36 27.86 32.30 -9.48
CA ALA A 36 29.20 32.32 -10.04
C ALA A 36 29.32 31.35 -11.20
N GLN A 37 29.37 31.91 -12.33
CA GLN A 37 29.76 31.46 -13.64
C GLN A 37 31.28 31.51 -13.74
N VAL A 38 31.93 30.46 -14.32
CA VAL A 38 33.17 30.56 -15.13
C VAL A 38 33.40 29.28 -15.92
N ALA A 39 33.19 29.34 -17.23
CA ALA A 39 34.09 29.15 -18.37
C ALA A 39 34.83 27.78 -18.53
N ALA A 40 34.53 27.14 -19.65
CA ALA A 40 35.40 26.22 -20.40
C ALA A 40 36.58 27.00 -21.06
N PRO A 41 37.57 26.43 -21.76
CA PRO A 41 37.54 25.24 -22.63
C PRO A 41 38.81 24.36 -22.57
N GLY A 42 38.78 23.22 -23.24
CA GLY A 42 39.99 22.43 -23.50
C GLY A 42 39.73 21.28 -24.46
N MET A 43 39.86 21.54 -25.73
CA MET A 43 40.04 20.54 -26.81
C MET A 43 41.30 19.71 -26.57
N GLN A 44 41.23 18.39 -26.78
CA GLN A 44 42.29 17.72 -27.51
C GLN A 44 41.78 16.42 -28.14
N MET A 45 41.97 16.37 -29.44
CA MET A 45 41.88 15.23 -30.34
C MET A 45 42.90 14.13 -29.95
N GLY A 46 42.53 12.90 -30.12
CA GLY A 46 43.41 11.76 -30.08
C GLY A 46 42.74 10.54 -30.66
N ALA A 47 42.69 10.47 -31.99
CA ALA A 47 42.35 9.26 -32.73
C ALA A 47 43.45 8.22 -32.56
N ARG A 48 43.11 7.00 -32.22
CA ARG A 48 43.79 5.79 -32.69
C ARG A 48 42.86 4.59 -32.62
N SER A 49 42.52 4.11 -33.78
CA SER A 49 41.99 2.79 -34.08
C SER A 49 43.00 1.70 -33.71
N VAL A 50 42.53 0.66 -33.08
CA VAL A 50 42.98 -0.75 -33.22
C VAL A 50 41.80 -1.58 -32.78
N GLU A 51 41.03 -2.08 -33.60
CA GLU A 51 40.92 -3.38 -34.28
C GLU A 51 40.99 -4.61 -33.37
N SER A 52 39.83 -5.30 -33.36
CA SER A 52 39.63 -6.75 -33.19
C SER A 52 40.02 -7.40 -31.88
N GLN A 53 39.01 -7.87 -31.17
CA GLN A 53 38.78 -9.33 -31.03
C GLN A 53 37.57 -9.61 -30.16
N ASP A 54 36.58 -10.16 -30.80
CA ASP A 54 35.77 -11.32 -30.52
C ASP A 54 35.13 -11.45 -29.14
N PRO A 55 33.81 -11.34 -29.08
CA PRO A 55 33.03 -11.57 -27.89
C PRO A 55 32.78 -13.07 -27.71
N ARG A 56 33.38 -13.66 -26.73
CA ARG A 56 32.77 -14.85 -26.15
C ARG A 56 31.56 -14.38 -25.34
N GLU A 57 30.44 -14.58 -25.93
CA GLU A 57 29.15 -14.61 -25.26
C GLU A 57 29.20 -15.65 -24.14
N ASP A 58 29.59 -15.21 -22.95
CA ASP A 58 29.12 -15.84 -21.74
C ASP A 58 27.67 -15.47 -21.64
N GLU A 59 26.79 -16.31 -22.18
CA GLU A 59 25.39 -16.37 -21.84
C GLU A 59 25.27 -16.65 -20.33
N GLN A 60 25.46 -15.60 -19.54
CA GLN A 60 24.94 -15.62 -18.22
C GLN A 60 23.41 -15.69 -18.36
N PRO A 61 22.75 -16.70 -17.77
CA PRO A 61 21.31 -16.72 -17.75
C PRO A 61 20.86 -15.40 -17.16
N SER A 62 20.17 -14.62 -17.96
CA SER A 62 19.47 -13.42 -17.54
C SER A 62 18.47 -13.84 -16.48
N VAL A 63 18.93 -13.95 -15.25
CA VAL A 63 18.07 -14.09 -14.09
C VAL A 63 17.20 -12.86 -14.12
N ASN A 64 15.98 -13.09 -14.51
CA ASN A 64 14.94 -12.12 -14.74
C ASN A 64 14.83 -11.15 -13.56
N ARG A 65 15.62 -10.09 -13.55
CA ARG A 65 15.60 -9.02 -12.54
C ARG A 65 14.32 -8.18 -12.57
N GLN A 66 13.44 -8.46 -13.52
CA GLN A 66 12.15 -7.75 -13.65
C GLN A 66 11.08 -8.23 -12.67
N SER A 67 11.30 -9.31 -11.93
CA SER A 67 10.31 -9.86 -10.98
C SER A 67 10.37 -9.28 -9.57
N ALA A 68 11.34 -8.41 -9.27
CA ALA A 68 11.57 -7.95 -7.88
C ALA A 68 10.79 -6.70 -7.48
N ALA A 69 10.21 -5.95 -8.42
CA ALA A 69 9.63 -4.63 -8.16
C ALA A 69 8.09 -4.57 -8.27
N GLY A 70 7.41 -5.69 -8.48
CA GLY A 70 5.95 -5.71 -8.67
C GLY A 70 5.29 -7.01 -8.20
N PRO A 71 3.96 -7.08 -8.27
CA PRO A 71 3.21 -8.28 -7.90
C PRO A 71 3.50 -9.43 -8.88
N LYS A 72 3.35 -10.67 -8.43
CA LYS A 72 3.44 -11.84 -9.31
C LYS A 72 2.34 -11.79 -10.37
N PRO A 73 2.61 -12.24 -11.61
CA PRO A 73 1.61 -12.23 -12.69
C PRO A 73 0.30 -12.93 -12.35
N GLN A 74 0.37 -14.02 -11.59
CA GLN A 74 -0.81 -14.76 -11.11
C GLN A 74 -1.73 -13.94 -10.20
N ASP A 75 -1.18 -12.94 -9.50
CA ASP A 75 -1.90 -12.06 -8.58
C ASP A 75 -2.37 -10.75 -9.24
N ALA A 76 -2.17 -10.59 -10.56
CA ALA A 76 -2.52 -9.36 -11.28
C ALA A 76 -3.98 -8.95 -11.08
N ALA A 77 -4.91 -9.92 -11.14
CA ALA A 77 -6.34 -9.67 -10.94
C ALA A 77 -6.64 -9.24 -9.49
N LEU A 78 -5.95 -9.80 -8.51
CA LEU A 78 -6.07 -9.43 -7.10
C LEU A 78 -5.62 -7.96 -6.90
N VAL A 79 -4.46 -7.62 -7.44
CA VAL A 79 -3.91 -6.25 -7.34
C VAL A 79 -4.81 -5.23 -8.05
N GLU A 80 -5.39 -5.57 -9.18
CA GLU A 80 -6.32 -4.69 -9.89
C GLU A 80 -7.60 -4.42 -9.08
N GLN A 81 -8.13 -5.42 -8.38
CA GLN A 81 -9.27 -5.23 -7.47
C GLN A 81 -8.89 -4.30 -6.31
N LEU A 82 -7.71 -4.47 -5.70
CA LEU A 82 -7.21 -3.61 -4.64
C LEU A 82 -7.01 -2.17 -5.13
N ARG A 83 -6.43 -1.99 -6.32
CA ARG A 83 -6.26 -0.69 -6.97
C ARG A 83 -7.60 -0.01 -7.21
N SER A 84 -8.55 -0.72 -7.77
CA SER A 84 -9.92 -0.21 -8.02
C SER A 84 -10.63 0.18 -6.72
N SER A 85 -10.41 -0.60 -5.66
CA SER A 85 -11.01 -0.32 -4.36
C SER A 85 -10.42 0.93 -3.72
N ILE A 86 -9.10 1.12 -3.78
CA ILE A 86 -8.42 2.32 -3.28
C ILE A 86 -8.78 3.54 -4.12
N ALA A 87 -8.93 3.39 -5.45
CA ALA A 87 -9.40 4.49 -6.30
C ALA A 87 -10.78 5.01 -5.87
N ARG A 88 -11.70 4.11 -5.51
CA ARG A 88 -13.02 4.51 -4.96
C ARG A 88 -12.90 5.22 -3.61
N LEU A 89 -11.96 4.82 -2.75
CA LEU A 89 -11.70 5.51 -1.49
C LEU A 89 -11.16 6.93 -1.73
N ASP A 90 -10.21 7.08 -2.64
CA ASP A 90 -9.66 8.38 -3.03
C ASP A 90 -10.73 9.29 -3.64
N GLU A 91 -11.58 8.75 -4.53
CA GLU A 91 -12.71 9.47 -5.13
C GLU A 91 -13.71 9.93 -4.05
N SER A 92 -14.05 9.07 -3.11
CA SER A 92 -14.96 9.42 -2.01
C SER A 92 -14.41 10.52 -1.11
N ALA A 93 -13.10 10.63 -1.03
CA ALA A 93 -12.38 11.67 -0.29
C ALA A 93 -12.04 12.90 -1.15
N ASN A 94 -12.52 12.97 -2.40
CA ASN A 94 -12.13 14.00 -3.39
C ASN A 94 -10.61 14.16 -3.54
N LYS A 95 -9.88 13.06 -3.44
CA LYS A 95 -8.43 13.01 -3.51
C LYS A 95 -8.01 12.39 -4.84
N PRO A 96 -7.09 13.04 -5.62
CA PRO A 96 -6.52 12.41 -6.80
C PRO A 96 -5.60 11.26 -6.40
N TRP A 97 -5.41 10.30 -7.32
CA TRP A 97 -4.41 9.25 -7.17
C TRP A 97 -3.01 9.84 -7.01
N ASP A 98 -2.26 9.36 -6.04
CA ASP A 98 -0.91 9.80 -5.75
C ASP A 98 -0.02 8.63 -5.26
N GLU A 99 1.22 8.92 -4.89
CA GLU A 99 2.16 7.95 -4.33
C GLU A 99 1.62 7.23 -3.08
N ARG A 100 0.80 7.90 -2.28
CA ARG A 100 0.17 7.29 -1.10
C ARG A 100 -0.81 6.20 -1.50
N SER A 101 -1.54 6.40 -2.60
CA SER A 101 -2.45 5.41 -3.16
C SER A 101 -1.67 4.16 -3.62
N ASP A 102 -0.53 4.34 -4.28
CA ASP A 102 0.35 3.22 -4.67
C ASP A 102 0.92 2.47 -3.45
N ARG A 103 1.31 3.19 -2.40
CA ARG A 103 1.75 2.58 -1.12
C ARG A 103 0.64 1.77 -0.46
N MET A 104 -0.59 2.28 -0.46
CA MET A 104 -1.75 1.57 0.06
C MET A 104 -2.05 0.29 -0.73
N VAL A 105 -1.97 0.33 -2.08
CA VAL A 105 -2.14 -0.86 -2.93
C VAL A 105 -1.12 -1.93 -2.59
N ALA A 106 0.15 -1.57 -2.54
CA ALA A 106 1.22 -2.52 -2.26
C ALA A 106 1.09 -3.14 -0.86
N SER A 107 0.73 -2.33 0.14
CA SER A 107 0.50 -2.79 1.52
C SER A 107 -0.75 -3.67 1.63
N ALA A 108 -1.83 -3.31 0.93
CA ALA A 108 -3.04 -4.11 0.87
C ALA A 108 -2.78 -5.48 0.20
N TYR A 109 -1.98 -5.49 -0.87
CA TYR A 109 -1.58 -6.73 -1.53
C TYR A 109 -0.76 -7.64 -0.61
N LYS A 110 0.27 -7.11 0.05
CA LYS A 110 1.04 -7.86 1.05
C LYS A 110 0.13 -8.47 2.11
N MET A 111 -0.73 -7.65 2.68
CA MET A 111 -1.66 -8.07 3.74
C MET A 111 -2.63 -9.16 3.26
N ALA A 112 -3.15 -9.06 2.04
CA ALA A 112 -4.02 -10.08 1.44
C ALA A 112 -3.28 -11.41 1.25
N VAL A 113 -2.05 -11.37 0.76
CA VAL A 113 -1.21 -12.55 0.57
C VAL A 113 -0.89 -13.22 1.90
N GLU A 114 -0.44 -12.46 2.90
CA GLU A 114 -0.14 -12.97 4.25
C GLU A 114 -1.36 -13.57 4.94
N ALA A 115 -2.54 -13.03 4.69
CA ALA A 115 -3.82 -13.58 5.17
C ALA A 115 -4.28 -14.83 4.39
N GLY A 116 -3.52 -15.28 3.40
CA GLY A 116 -3.82 -16.47 2.60
C GLY A 116 -4.92 -16.25 1.54
N PHE A 117 -5.19 -15.01 1.14
CA PHE A 117 -6.12 -14.73 0.06
C PHE A 117 -5.52 -15.21 -1.27
N LYS A 118 -6.35 -15.79 -2.11
CA LYS A 118 -5.95 -16.42 -3.37
C LYS A 118 -6.11 -15.46 -4.55
N PRO A 119 -5.40 -15.68 -5.66
CA PRO A 119 -5.53 -14.84 -6.86
C PRO A 119 -6.95 -14.68 -7.41
N GLY A 120 -7.81 -15.68 -7.22
CA GLY A 120 -9.21 -15.67 -7.68
C GLY A 120 -10.23 -15.17 -6.66
N ASP A 121 -9.80 -14.74 -5.47
CA ASP A 121 -10.71 -14.22 -4.46
C ASP A 121 -11.21 -12.82 -4.83
N ASN A 122 -12.44 -12.51 -4.46
CA ASN A 122 -12.94 -11.15 -4.52
C ASN A 122 -12.50 -10.38 -3.27
N VAL A 123 -11.83 -9.26 -3.49
CA VAL A 123 -11.26 -8.46 -2.41
C VAL A 123 -11.69 -7.00 -2.47
N GLU A 124 -11.78 -6.39 -1.32
CA GLU A 124 -12.11 -4.98 -1.16
C GLU A 124 -11.27 -4.36 -0.05
N VAL A 125 -10.89 -3.09 -0.23
CA VAL A 125 -10.22 -2.28 0.79
C VAL A 125 -11.21 -1.32 1.41
N ALA A 126 -11.20 -1.22 2.73
CA ALA A 126 -11.98 -0.26 3.48
C ALA A 126 -11.11 0.42 4.56
N LEU A 127 -11.49 1.61 4.95
CA LEU A 127 -10.94 2.31 6.11
C LEU A 127 -11.94 2.25 7.25
N ASN A 128 -11.45 2.27 8.50
CA ASN A 128 -12.36 2.33 9.63
C ASN A 128 -13.18 3.62 9.61
N THR A 129 -14.44 3.50 9.99
CA THR A 129 -15.28 4.65 10.32
C THR A 129 -14.86 5.28 11.65
N PRO A 130 -15.07 6.59 11.85
CA PRO A 130 -14.76 7.21 13.12
C PRO A 130 -15.62 6.65 14.24
N THR A 131 -15.04 6.52 15.42
CA THR A 131 -15.70 6.16 16.67
C THR A 131 -15.28 7.15 17.76
N ASP A 132 -15.88 7.09 18.93
CA ASP A 132 -15.51 7.95 20.06
C ASP A 132 -14.04 7.78 20.49
N LYS A 133 -13.44 6.65 20.18
CA LYS A 133 -12.08 6.29 20.61
C LYS A 133 -11.06 6.30 19.47
N LEU A 134 -11.50 6.25 18.22
CA LEU A 134 -10.61 6.12 17.07
C LEU A 134 -11.11 6.99 15.93
N PRO A 135 -10.30 7.94 15.45
CA PRO A 135 -10.61 8.71 14.25
C PRO A 135 -10.81 7.80 13.02
N GLY A 136 -11.61 8.25 12.06
CA GLY A 136 -11.77 7.57 10.79
C GLY A 136 -10.48 7.52 9.98
N GLY A 137 -10.30 6.47 9.20
CA GLY A 137 -9.14 6.32 8.31
C GLY A 137 -7.83 5.88 8.98
N MET A 138 -7.85 5.58 10.28
CA MET A 138 -6.64 5.18 11.02
C MET A 138 -6.25 3.72 10.80
N THR A 139 -7.20 2.89 10.37
CA THR A 139 -6.99 1.46 10.13
C THR A 139 -7.49 1.11 8.74
N MET A 140 -6.62 0.47 7.96
CA MET A 140 -6.95 -0.10 6.67
C MET A 140 -7.30 -1.58 6.83
N PHE A 141 -8.39 -1.99 6.21
CA PHE A 141 -8.86 -3.37 6.14
C PHE A 141 -8.80 -3.86 4.70
N VAL A 142 -8.41 -5.12 4.52
CA VAL A 142 -8.63 -5.87 3.29
C VAL A 142 -9.59 -7.00 3.62
N MET A 143 -10.67 -7.06 2.88
CA MET A 143 -11.74 -8.03 3.09
C MET A 143 -11.88 -8.93 1.88
N ARG A 144 -12.09 -10.22 2.14
CA ARG A 144 -12.39 -11.22 1.11
C ARG A 144 -13.88 -11.56 1.16
N SER A 145 -14.47 -11.70 -0.03
CA SER A 145 -15.87 -12.08 -0.21
C SER A 145 -16.03 -13.11 -1.33
N GLY A 146 -17.26 -13.59 -1.52
CA GLY A 146 -17.60 -14.51 -2.59
C GLY A 146 -17.28 -15.98 -2.30
N PRO A 147 -17.20 -16.82 -3.34
CA PRO A 147 -17.10 -18.29 -3.20
C PRO A 147 -15.84 -18.79 -2.48
N GLY A 148 -14.76 -18.01 -2.51
CA GLY A 148 -13.49 -18.31 -1.84
C GLY A 148 -13.47 -17.91 -0.35
N ALA A 149 -14.51 -17.22 0.13
CA ALA A 149 -14.57 -16.76 1.50
C ALA A 149 -14.71 -17.94 2.48
N SER A 150 -14.02 -17.81 3.64
CA SER A 150 -14.16 -18.74 4.75
C SER A 150 -15.53 -18.60 5.42
N PRO A 151 -16.10 -19.68 5.98
CA PRO A 151 -17.25 -19.58 6.88
C PRO A 151 -16.98 -18.73 8.12
N ASP A 152 -15.73 -18.65 8.57
CA ASP A 152 -15.30 -17.78 9.65
C ASP A 152 -15.12 -16.34 9.11
N PRO A 153 -15.94 -15.35 9.58
CA PRO A 153 -15.84 -13.97 9.13
C PRO A 153 -14.47 -13.32 9.42
N TYR A 154 -13.81 -13.75 10.49
CA TYR A 154 -12.51 -13.20 10.88
C TYR A 154 -11.40 -13.64 9.94
N ALA A 155 -11.48 -14.85 9.36
CA ALA A 155 -10.54 -15.34 8.36
C ALA A 155 -10.66 -14.65 6.99
N ASN A 156 -11.71 -13.86 6.79
CA ASN A 156 -11.94 -13.09 5.56
C ASN A 156 -11.48 -11.64 5.68
N ARG A 157 -10.78 -11.27 6.74
CA ARG A 157 -10.40 -9.90 7.03
C ARG A 157 -8.97 -9.83 7.55
N ALA A 158 -8.19 -8.98 6.93
CA ALA A 158 -6.89 -8.55 7.43
C ALA A 158 -6.91 -7.04 7.67
N HIS A 159 -6.08 -6.53 8.54
CA HIS A 159 -6.00 -5.10 8.84
C HIS A 159 -4.61 -4.69 9.28
N MET A 160 -4.30 -3.42 9.06
CA MET A 160 -3.09 -2.75 9.57
C MET A 160 -3.35 -1.27 9.83
N PRO A 161 -2.53 -0.60 10.64
CA PRO A 161 -2.58 0.85 10.74
C PRO A 161 -2.33 1.51 9.38
N THR A 162 -3.16 2.49 9.00
CA THR A 162 -2.99 3.21 7.74
C THR A 162 -1.64 3.93 7.67
N SER A 163 -1.13 4.41 8.80
CA SER A 163 0.20 5.01 8.88
C SER A 163 1.32 4.04 8.49
N GLU A 164 1.21 2.76 8.85
CA GLU A 164 2.16 1.71 8.47
C GLU A 164 2.06 1.42 6.97
N ALA A 165 0.85 1.32 6.44
CA ALA A 165 0.62 1.13 5.01
C ALA A 165 1.25 2.24 4.15
N LEU A 166 1.26 3.46 4.66
CA LEU A 166 1.83 4.64 3.99
C LEU A 166 3.34 4.82 4.20
N ALA A 167 3.91 4.22 5.24
CA ALA A 167 5.33 4.36 5.56
C ALA A 167 6.22 3.50 4.68
N ALA A 168 5.76 2.30 4.30
CA ALA A 168 6.57 1.34 3.55
C ALA A 168 6.64 1.68 2.06
N ALA A 169 7.80 1.45 1.47
CA ALA A 169 7.98 1.58 0.02
C ALA A 169 7.22 0.46 -0.72
N PRO A 170 6.55 0.75 -1.84
CA PRO A 170 5.78 -0.24 -2.59
C PRO A 170 6.60 -1.47 -2.98
N GLU A 171 7.83 -1.29 -3.42
CA GLU A 171 8.73 -2.36 -3.85
C GLU A 171 9.03 -3.35 -2.73
N GLN A 172 9.19 -2.86 -1.50
CA GLN A 172 9.42 -3.70 -0.33
C GLN A 172 8.17 -4.52 0.01
N GLN A 173 6.99 -3.95 -0.12
CA GLN A 173 5.73 -4.63 0.12
C GLN A 173 5.48 -5.73 -0.93
N TYR A 174 5.74 -5.44 -2.21
CA TYR A 174 5.65 -6.43 -3.28
C TYR A 174 6.64 -7.58 -3.07
N LEU A 175 7.89 -7.27 -2.70
CA LEU A 175 8.90 -8.29 -2.42
C LEU A 175 8.47 -9.20 -1.26
N ALA A 176 8.02 -8.64 -0.16
CA ALA A 176 7.55 -9.39 1.01
C ALA A 176 6.33 -10.27 0.67
N ALA A 177 5.36 -9.75 -0.09
CA ALA A 177 4.22 -10.50 -0.57
C ALA A 177 4.63 -11.68 -1.47
N ASN A 178 5.56 -11.45 -2.39
CA ASN A 178 6.06 -12.48 -3.29
C ASN A 178 6.79 -13.60 -2.54
N GLN A 179 7.56 -13.26 -1.52
CA GLN A 179 8.22 -14.23 -0.63
C GLN A 179 7.18 -15.04 0.17
N ALA A 180 6.18 -14.37 0.73
CA ALA A 180 5.10 -15.05 1.45
C ALA A 180 4.34 -16.03 0.52
N ARG A 181 4.10 -15.65 -0.72
CA ARG A 181 3.46 -16.49 -1.73
C ARG A 181 4.30 -17.73 -2.06
N GLU A 182 5.60 -17.59 -2.17
CA GLU A 182 6.51 -18.71 -2.41
C GLU A 182 6.52 -19.71 -1.25
N ILE A 183 6.56 -19.22 -0.03
CA ILE A 183 6.49 -20.05 1.17
C ILE A 183 5.16 -20.83 1.21
N GLN A 184 4.04 -20.16 0.94
CA GLN A 184 2.72 -20.80 0.89
C GLN A 184 2.65 -21.91 -0.17
N GLU A 185 3.23 -21.66 -1.34
CA GLU A 185 3.27 -22.64 -2.42
C GLU A 185 4.14 -23.84 -2.08
N GLN A 186 5.32 -23.63 -1.51
CA GLN A 186 6.19 -24.71 -1.03
C GLN A 186 5.52 -25.56 0.05
N THR A 187 4.87 -24.92 1.02
CA THR A 187 4.13 -25.62 2.09
C THR A 187 3.03 -26.48 1.50
N ARG A 188 2.25 -25.93 0.56
CA ARG A 188 1.19 -26.69 -0.12
C ARG A 188 1.73 -27.90 -0.89
N LEU A 189 2.86 -27.74 -1.59
CA LEU A 189 3.49 -28.85 -2.31
C LEU A 189 4.00 -29.95 -1.37
N GLN A 190 4.55 -29.57 -0.23
CA GLN A 190 4.98 -30.54 0.80
C GLN A 190 3.80 -31.30 1.40
N GLU A 191 2.70 -30.60 1.70
CA GLU A 191 1.47 -31.24 2.20
C GLU A 191 0.89 -32.24 1.19
N LEU A 192 0.87 -31.88 -0.10
CA LEU A 192 0.42 -32.78 -1.17
C LEU A 192 1.32 -34.00 -1.32
N ALA A 193 2.64 -33.85 -1.21
CA ALA A 193 3.58 -34.96 -1.27
C ALA A 193 3.37 -35.94 -0.10
N GLN A 194 3.18 -35.43 1.11
CA GLN A 194 2.90 -36.25 2.29
C GLN A 194 1.55 -36.98 2.22
N ALA A 195 0.55 -36.38 1.57
CA ALA A 195 -0.76 -36.98 1.39
C ALA A 195 -0.76 -38.15 0.38
N GLN A 196 0.23 -38.22 -0.51
CA GLN A 196 0.38 -39.29 -1.50
C GLN A 196 1.14 -40.52 -0.96
N ASP A 197 1.81 -40.35 0.17
CA ASP A 197 2.63 -41.40 0.79
C ASP A 197 1.87 -42.25 1.83
N GLN A 198 0.55 -42.00 2.00
CA GLN A 198 -0.33 -42.71 2.92
C GLN A 198 -1.34 -43.60 2.15
#